data_da6edc770ccf593e7eebcd5ba4326210
#
_entry.id   da6edc770ccf593e7eebcd5ba4326210
#
_cell.length_a   1.000
_cell.length_b   1.000
_cell.length_c   1.000
_cell.angle_alpha   90.00
_cell.angle_beta   90.00
_cell.angle_gamma   90.00
#
_symmetry.space_group_name_H-M   'P 1'
#
loop_
_entity.id
_entity.type
_entity.pdbx_description
1 polymer ?
#
loop_
_entity_poly.entity_id
_entity_poly.type
_entity_poly.pdbx_seq_one_letter_code
_entity_poly.pdbx_strand_id
1 'polypeptide(L)'
;METEAFPPFFPLMNLRRIPYYARVVVCGHLCNGLWRSRLERRRIRGRAIRKAADAYLRPYGAAAAAVPEDAPDRSGSRRVFSLWLQGEAQAPPLVKACLASMRRNAGAEVVVLDERSLADWVDLPEGILRKWKEGRMKPAHFADICRLELLYRHGGVWMDGTDYLDTPLPAWLWEADFFVYLGGDRLRGAYSGIQNCFIRAAKGSYLLKVWREAVLAYWEKEDSAVDYFVHQMLFGAAVAANPRAAALYAEMPALVQDPTHVLWYEWADKPYDEARLHAICAPALFQKTDYKTDAARSPRPGTFADILLAPYR
;
A
#
# COMPACT_ATOMS: atom_id res chain seq x y z
N MET A 1 -24.31 6.23 -10.07
CA MET A 1 -23.34 7.24 -10.61
C MET A 1 -23.39 8.40 -9.65
N GLU A 2 -22.83 8.17 -8.46
CA GLU A 2 -22.80 9.16 -7.40
C GLU A 2 -21.51 9.96 -7.52
N THR A 3 -21.68 11.24 -7.70
CA THR A 3 -20.64 12.25 -7.55
C THR A 3 -20.16 12.21 -6.10
N GLU A 4 -18.93 11.73 -5.86
CA GLU A 4 -18.28 11.96 -4.57
C GLU A 4 -18.19 13.47 -4.34
N ALA A 5 -19.12 13.97 -3.55
CA ALA A 5 -19.09 15.31 -3.02
C ALA A 5 -17.85 15.45 -2.15
N PHE A 6 -17.07 16.49 -2.38
CA PHE A 6 -16.00 16.92 -1.48
C PHE A 6 -16.58 17.04 -0.07
N PRO A 7 -15.95 16.46 0.96
CA PRO A 7 -16.43 16.61 2.31
C PRO A 7 -16.46 18.10 2.69
N PRO A 8 -17.58 18.61 3.19
CA PRO A 8 -17.66 19.96 3.69
C PRO A 8 -17.01 19.94 5.08
N PHE A 9 -15.75 20.30 5.15
CA PHE A 9 -15.16 20.90 6.35
C PHE A 9 -13.67 21.16 6.05
N PHE A 10 -13.30 22.41 5.94
CA PHE A 10 -11.91 22.84 6.06
C PHE A 10 -11.51 22.75 7.55
N PRO A 11 -10.84 21.68 8.02
CA PRO A 11 -10.18 21.78 9.30
C PRO A 11 -8.98 22.68 9.10
N LEU A 12 -8.80 23.64 9.94
CA LEU A 12 -7.72 24.63 10.07
C LEU A 12 -6.67 24.51 8.97
N MET A 13 -6.82 25.34 7.94
CA MET A 13 -6.06 25.27 6.70
C MET A 13 -4.57 25.37 7.03
N ASN A 14 -3.86 24.25 6.98
CA ASN A 14 -2.41 24.25 7.16
C ASN A 14 -1.80 25.13 6.06
N LEU A 15 -1.40 26.34 6.40
CA LEU A 15 -0.88 27.35 5.47
C LEU A 15 0.27 26.81 4.62
N ARG A 16 1.03 25.85 5.13
CA ARG A 16 2.11 25.16 4.38
C ARG A 16 1.61 24.38 3.17
N ARG A 17 0.32 23.98 3.17
CA ARG A 17 -0.30 23.21 2.06
C ARG A 17 -0.89 24.11 0.97
N ILE A 18 -0.99 25.41 1.17
CA ILE A 18 -1.55 26.34 0.16
C ILE A 18 -0.83 26.21 -1.18
N PRO A 19 0.51 26.21 -1.28
CA PRO A 19 1.20 26.06 -2.56
C PRO A 19 0.91 24.72 -3.26
N TYR A 20 0.73 23.65 -2.50
CA TYR A 20 0.35 22.34 -3.02
C TYR A 20 -1.07 22.37 -3.60
N TYR A 21 -2.06 22.81 -2.83
CA TYR A 21 -3.44 22.89 -3.29
C TYR A 21 -3.62 23.86 -4.45
N ALA A 22 -2.97 25.02 -4.42
CA ALA A 22 -3.00 25.97 -5.53
C ALA A 22 -2.50 25.34 -6.83
N ARG A 23 -1.38 24.61 -6.79
CA ARG A 23 -0.85 23.88 -7.97
C ARG A 23 -1.80 22.80 -8.46
N VAL A 24 -2.40 22.03 -7.55
CA VAL A 24 -3.37 20.96 -7.91
C VAL A 24 -4.63 21.56 -8.55
N VAL A 25 -5.16 22.67 -8.00
CA VAL A 25 -6.35 23.36 -8.53
C VAL A 25 -6.06 23.98 -9.89
N VAL A 26 -4.97 24.74 -10.02
CA VAL A 26 -4.57 25.37 -11.29
C VAL A 26 -4.35 24.32 -12.37
N CYS A 27 -3.64 23.22 -12.08
CA CYS A 27 -3.46 22.14 -13.04
C CYS A 27 -4.78 21.44 -13.38
N GLY A 28 -5.70 21.30 -12.40
CA GLY A 28 -7.05 20.77 -12.63
C GLY A 28 -7.85 21.60 -13.62
N HIS A 29 -7.87 22.91 -13.45
CA HIS A 29 -8.59 23.84 -14.34
C HIS A 29 -7.95 23.91 -15.73
N LEU A 30 -6.62 24.01 -15.82
CA LEU A 30 -5.91 24.02 -17.13
C LEU A 30 -6.14 22.72 -17.91
N CYS A 31 -6.20 21.57 -17.23
CA CYS A 31 -6.47 20.29 -17.89
C CYS A 31 -7.92 20.15 -18.36
N ASN A 32 -8.88 20.81 -17.70
CA ASN A 32 -10.30 20.77 -18.12
C ASN A 32 -10.59 21.68 -19.33
N GLY A 33 -9.81 22.76 -19.51
CA GLY A 33 -9.96 23.69 -20.63
C GLY A 33 -9.32 23.25 -21.95
N LEU A 34 -8.52 22.19 -21.95
CA LEU A 34 -7.86 21.66 -23.15
C LEU A 34 -8.65 20.48 -23.71
N TRP A 35 -8.91 20.50 -25.03
CA TRP A 35 -9.60 19.44 -25.78
C TRP A 35 -8.78 18.15 -25.87
N ARG A 36 -8.72 17.41 -24.76
CA ARG A 36 -7.97 16.15 -24.67
C ARG A 36 -8.84 15.00 -24.21
N SER A 37 -8.49 13.80 -24.59
CA SER A 37 -9.20 12.60 -24.15
C SER A 37 -9.23 12.50 -22.60
N ARG A 38 -10.23 11.83 -22.07
CA ARG A 38 -10.35 11.58 -20.61
C ARG A 38 -9.09 10.94 -20.04
N LEU A 39 -8.43 10.08 -20.82
CA LEU A 39 -7.19 9.41 -20.44
C LEU A 39 -6.00 10.37 -20.35
N GLU A 40 -5.85 11.25 -21.35
CA GLU A 40 -4.76 12.25 -21.34
C GLU A 40 -4.91 13.26 -20.20
N ARG A 41 -6.15 13.70 -19.93
CA ARG A 41 -6.43 14.57 -18.77
C ARG A 41 -6.02 13.90 -17.45
N ARG A 42 -6.33 12.60 -17.25
CA ARG A 42 -5.90 11.85 -16.08
C ARG A 42 -4.39 11.76 -15.97
N ARG A 43 -3.68 11.48 -17.06
CA ARG A 43 -2.21 11.41 -17.10
C ARG A 43 -1.54 12.76 -16.79
N ILE A 44 -2.05 13.85 -17.35
CA ILE A 44 -1.51 15.19 -17.12
C ILE A 44 -1.76 15.60 -15.68
N ARG A 45 -3.00 15.41 -15.17
CA ARG A 45 -3.35 15.68 -13.78
C ARG A 45 -2.48 14.88 -12.82
N GLY A 46 -2.30 13.58 -13.06
CA GLY A 46 -1.45 12.72 -12.24
C GLY A 46 0.01 13.19 -12.19
N ARG A 47 0.59 13.63 -13.32
CA ARG A 47 1.95 14.21 -13.36
C ARG A 47 2.04 15.52 -12.58
N ALA A 48 1.04 16.38 -12.71
CA ALA A 48 1.02 17.66 -12.00
C ALA A 48 0.89 17.47 -10.48
N ILE A 49 0.04 16.54 -10.04
CA ILE A 49 -0.11 16.16 -8.64
C ILE A 49 1.22 15.62 -8.10
N ARG A 50 1.86 14.69 -8.80
CA ARG A 50 3.18 14.16 -8.41
C ARG A 50 4.21 15.27 -8.23
N LYS A 51 4.36 16.14 -9.23
CA LYS A 51 5.31 17.26 -9.16
C LYS A 51 5.04 18.19 -7.98
N ALA A 52 3.76 18.43 -7.66
CA ALA A 52 3.37 19.24 -6.49
C ALA A 52 3.66 18.50 -5.18
N ALA A 53 3.37 17.19 -5.13
CA ALA A 53 3.65 16.33 -3.99
C ALA A 53 5.16 16.20 -3.74
N ASP A 54 5.97 15.97 -4.76
CA ASP A 54 7.42 15.89 -4.66
C ASP A 54 8.00 17.16 -4.03
N ALA A 55 7.54 18.35 -4.45
CA ALA A 55 7.98 19.61 -3.88
C ALA A 55 7.54 19.77 -2.42
N TYR A 56 6.32 19.35 -2.07
CA TYR A 56 5.78 19.43 -0.70
C TYR A 56 6.45 18.44 0.24
N LEU A 57 6.72 17.21 -0.24
CA LEU A 57 7.24 16.11 0.56
C LEU A 57 8.78 16.10 0.66
N ARG A 58 9.48 16.91 -0.16
CA ARG A 58 10.95 17.00 -0.16
C ARG A 58 11.57 17.20 1.24
N PRO A 59 11.05 18.07 2.13
CA PRO A 59 11.61 18.23 3.48
C PRO A 59 11.54 16.96 4.33
N TYR A 60 10.52 16.12 4.12
CA TYR A 60 10.37 14.86 4.84
C TYR A 60 11.28 13.77 4.27
N GLY A 61 11.47 13.74 2.94
CA GLY A 61 12.49 12.89 2.32
C GLY A 61 13.90 13.25 2.79
N ALA A 62 14.20 14.54 2.95
CA ALA A 62 15.49 15.01 3.45
C ALA A 62 15.81 14.54 4.89
N ALA A 63 14.79 14.26 5.72
CA ALA A 63 14.97 13.67 7.04
C ALA A 63 15.62 12.28 6.96
N ALA A 64 15.44 11.57 5.85
CA ALA A 64 16.01 10.25 5.60
C ALA A 64 17.40 10.30 4.90
N ALA A 65 17.91 11.49 4.55
CA ALA A 65 19.13 11.63 3.76
C ALA A 65 20.41 11.13 4.47
N ALA A 66 20.43 11.24 5.80
CA ALA A 66 21.59 10.89 6.64
C ALA A 66 21.33 9.69 7.57
N VAL A 67 20.38 8.84 7.24
CA VAL A 67 20.11 7.62 8.01
C VAL A 67 21.32 6.69 7.94
N PRO A 68 21.86 6.21 9.08
CA PRO A 68 23.00 5.29 9.08
C PRO A 68 22.58 3.94 8.49
N GLU A 69 23.47 3.34 7.68
CA GLU A 69 23.30 2.01 7.12
C GLU A 69 23.79 0.96 8.12
N ASP A 70 22.89 0.07 8.53
CA ASP A 70 23.21 -1.12 9.28
C ASP A 70 23.12 -2.33 8.34
N ALA A 71 23.85 -3.40 8.62
CA ALA A 71 23.75 -4.63 7.85
C ALA A 71 22.34 -5.26 8.08
N PRO A 72 21.60 -5.61 7.03
CA PRO A 72 20.32 -6.27 7.19
C PRO A 72 20.50 -7.68 7.77
N ASP A 73 19.64 -8.04 8.72
CA ASP A 73 19.58 -9.39 9.28
C ASP A 73 18.65 -10.27 8.42
N ARG A 74 19.24 -11.21 7.69
CA ARG A 74 18.51 -12.16 6.83
C ARG A 74 18.17 -13.47 7.55
N SER A 75 18.66 -13.67 8.78
CA SER A 75 18.43 -14.90 9.56
C SER A 75 17.04 -15.00 10.16
N GLY A 76 16.21 -13.94 10.03
CA GLY A 76 14.89 -13.84 10.60
C GLY A 76 13.92 -14.93 10.08
N SER A 77 13.00 -15.33 10.95
CA SER A 77 11.95 -16.30 10.58
C SER A 77 11.12 -15.80 9.38
N ARG A 78 10.80 -16.73 8.48
CA ARG A 78 9.88 -16.45 7.37
C ARG A 78 8.48 -16.16 7.93
N ARG A 79 8.07 -14.89 7.92
CA ARG A 79 6.77 -14.42 8.41
C ARG A 79 6.05 -13.58 7.37
N VAL A 80 4.75 -13.75 7.30
CA VAL A 80 3.84 -12.85 6.59
C VAL A 80 3.01 -12.12 7.65
N PHE A 81 3.06 -10.80 7.64
CA PHE A 81 2.25 -9.95 8.50
C PHE A 81 1.05 -9.39 7.73
N SER A 82 -0.09 -9.38 8.37
CA SER A 82 -1.29 -8.67 7.92
C SER A 82 -1.97 -7.98 9.11
N LEU A 83 -2.73 -6.95 8.85
CA LEU A 83 -3.45 -6.19 9.88
C LEU A 83 -4.91 -5.98 9.48
N TRP A 84 -5.80 -6.36 10.39
CA TRP A 84 -7.21 -6.00 10.33
C TRP A 84 -7.64 -5.44 11.68
N LEU A 85 -7.67 -4.10 11.80
CA LEU A 85 -7.78 -3.39 13.09
C LEU A 85 -8.97 -3.84 13.94
N GLN A 86 -10.10 -4.21 13.31
CA GLN A 86 -11.30 -4.68 14.00
C GLN A 86 -11.22 -6.14 14.48
N GLY A 87 -10.12 -6.83 14.18
CA GLY A 87 -9.97 -8.26 14.40
C GLY A 87 -10.55 -9.13 13.28
N GLU A 88 -9.93 -10.27 13.02
CA GLU A 88 -10.30 -11.18 11.93
C GLU A 88 -11.76 -11.67 12.03
N ALA A 89 -12.28 -11.87 13.24
CA ALA A 89 -13.66 -12.29 13.46
C ALA A 89 -14.67 -11.30 12.83
N GLN A 90 -14.36 -10.02 12.85
CA GLN A 90 -15.17 -8.94 12.29
C GLN A 90 -14.85 -8.63 10.82
N ALA A 91 -13.89 -9.33 10.23
CA ALA A 91 -13.49 -9.08 8.85
C ALA A 91 -14.60 -9.52 7.85
N PRO A 92 -14.78 -8.79 6.76
CA PRO A 92 -15.66 -9.21 5.67
C PRO A 92 -15.27 -10.57 5.10
N PRO A 93 -16.20 -11.35 4.51
CA PRO A 93 -15.92 -12.65 3.92
C PRO A 93 -14.71 -12.66 2.97
N LEU A 94 -14.56 -11.64 2.13
CA LEU A 94 -13.41 -11.54 1.22
C LEU A 94 -12.07 -11.41 1.98
N VAL A 95 -12.03 -10.63 3.03
CA VAL A 95 -10.81 -10.48 3.86
C VAL A 95 -10.48 -11.80 4.54
N LYS A 96 -11.47 -12.50 5.09
CA LYS A 96 -11.28 -13.85 5.67
C LYS A 96 -10.77 -14.84 4.63
N ALA A 97 -11.30 -14.80 3.41
CA ALA A 97 -10.84 -15.65 2.30
C ALA A 97 -9.37 -15.35 1.94
N CYS A 98 -8.98 -14.09 1.86
CA CYS A 98 -7.60 -13.67 1.61
C CYS A 98 -6.66 -14.13 2.73
N LEU A 99 -6.99 -13.88 3.99
CA LEU A 99 -6.17 -14.32 5.13
C LEU A 99 -6.03 -15.84 5.19
N ALA A 100 -7.10 -16.58 4.90
CA ALA A 100 -7.05 -18.04 4.81
C ALA A 100 -6.18 -18.51 3.63
N SER A 101 -6.20 -17.82 2.49
CA SER A 101 -5.34 -18.12 1.34
C SER A 101 -3.86 -17.93 1.67
N MET A 102 -3.52 -16.86 2.42
CA MET A 102 -2.14 -16.64 2.91
C MET A 102 -1.69 -17.81 3.79
N ARG A 103 -2.51 -18.23 4.77
CA ARG A 103 -2.17 -19.35 5.67
C ARG A 103 -1.96 -20.66 4.92
N ARG A 104 -2.74 -20.92 3.87
CA ARG A 104 -2.58 -22.13 3.07
C ARG A 104 -1.34 -22.11 2.20
N ASN A 105 -1.01 -20.95 1.63
CA ASN A 105 -0.10 -20.89 0.50
C ASN A 105 1.23 -20.15 0.78
N ALA A 106 1.37 -19.36 1.85
CA ALA A 106 2.57 -18.55 2.05
C ALA A 106 3.87 -19.38 2.23
N GLY A 107 3.76 -20.63 2.70
CA GLY A 107 4.93 -21.43 3.07
C GLY A 107 5.73 -20.81 4.25
N ALA A 108 5.04 -20.04 5.10
CA ALA A 108 5.59 -19.25 6.18
C ALA A 108 4.57 -19.06 7.31
N GLU A 109 5.02 -18.64 8.48
CA GLU A 109 4.14 -18.23 9.59
C GLU A 109 3.34 -17.00 9.16
N VAL A 110 2.00 -17.04 9.27
CA VAL A 110 1.12 -15.90 8.98
C VAL A 110 0.61 -15.31 10.28
N VAL A 111 1.02 -14.08 10.56
CA VAL A 111 0.65 -13.31 11.75
C VAL A 111 -0.39 -12.26 11.35
N VAL A 112 -1.62 -12.47 11.77
CA VAL A 112 -2.73 -11.52 11.54
C VAL A 112 -2.95 -10.73 12.82
N LEU A 113 -2.68 -9.44 12.75
CA LEU A 113 -2.79 -8.51 13.88
C LEU A 113 -4.12 -7.76 13.87
N ASP A 114 -4.52 -7.32 15.03
CA ASP A 114 -5.61 -6.38 15.27
C ASP A 114 -5.13 -5.21 16.14
N GLU A 115 -6.02 -4.27 16.47
CA GLU A 115 -5.67 -3.11 17.27
C GLU A 115 -5.17 -3.49 18.68
N ARG A 116 -5.60 -4.64 19.22
CA ARG A 116 -5.23 -5.10 20.56
C ARG A 116 -3.86 -5.75 20.60
N SER A 117 -3.61 -6.64 19.63
CA SER A 117 -2.35 -7.40 19.54
C SER A 117 -1.21 -6.58 18.94
N LEU A 118 -1.49 -5.46 18.26
CA LEU A 118 -0.48 -4.66 17.57
C LEU A 118 0.61 -4.14 18.52
N ALA A 119 0.26 -3.75 19.75
CA ALA A 119 1.21 -3.20 20.72
C ALA A 119 2.27 -4.22 21.19
N ASP A 120 2.00 -5.52 21.06
CA ASP A 120 2.97 -6.57 21.40
C ASP A 120 4.08 -6.70 20.32
N TRP A 121 3.85 -6.16 19.14
CA TRP A 121 4.73 -6.29 17.97
C TRP A 121 5.45 -5.00 17.56
N VAL A 122 4.83 -3.86 17.81
CA VAL A 122 5.39 -2.56 17.42
C VAL A 122 5.33 -1.58 18.58
N ASP A 123 6.30 -0.69 18.59
CA ASP A 123 6.39 0.43 19.51
C ASP A 123 6.34 1.71 18.69
N LEU A 124 5.16 2.27 18.55
CA LEU A 124 4.92 3.46 17.76
C LEU A 124 5.20 4.71 18.59
N PRO A 125 5.76 5.78 17.98
CA PRO A 125 5.94 7.05 18.66
C PRO A 125 4.63 7.56 19.29
N GLU A 126 4.71 8.07 20.51
CA GLU A 126 3.54 8.54 21.28
C GLU A 126 2.70 9.57 20.51
N GLY A 127 3.37 10.46 19.76
CA GLY A 127 2.70 11.44 18.90
C GLY A 127 1.81 10.83 17.82
N ILE A 128 2.24 9.69 17.25
CA ILE A 128 1.46 8.93 16.26
C ILE A 128 0.28 8.23 16.91
N LEU A 129 0.52 7.55 18.05
CA LEU A 129 -0.54 6.89 18.82
C LEU A 129 -1.62 7.88 19.28
N ARG A 130 -1.20 9.08 19.70
CA ARG A 130 -2.13 10.15 20.07
C ARG A 130 -2.99 10.59 18.88
N LYS A 131 -2.37 10.85 17.71
CA LYS A 131 -3.10 11.24 16.49
C LYS A 131 -4.06 10.15 16.02
N TRP A 132 -3.69 8.89 16.17
CA TRP A 132 -4.58 7.75 15.91
C TRP A 132 -5.79 7.76 16.86
N LYS A 133 -5.56 7.81 18.17
CA LYS A 133 -6.61 7.81 19.20
C LYS A 133 -7.56 9.02 19.09
N GLU A 134 -7.05 10.16 18.65
CA GLU A 134 -7.82 11.39 18.41
C GLU A 134 -8.60 11.37 17.06
N GLY A 135 -8.49 10.30 16.27
CA GLY A 135 -9.18 10.18 14.97
C GLY A 135 -8.64 11.08 13.87
N ARG A 136 -7.44 11.66 14.03
CA ARG A 136 -6.78 12.52 13.03
C ARG A 136 -6.17 11.71 11.88
N MET A 137 -6.00 10.41 12.07
CA MET A 137 -5.39 9.51 11.11
C MET A 137 -6.42 8.49 10.62
N LYS A 138 -6.53 8.33 9.30
CA LYS A 138 -7.40 7.29 8.73
C LYS A 138 -6.80 5.90 8.98
N PRO A 139 -7.63 4.85 9.16
CA PRO A 139 -7.16 3.49 9.38
C PRO A 139 -6.11 3.01 8.36
N ALA A 140 -6.28 3.35 7.08
CA ALA A 140 -5.31 2.99 6.03
C ALA A 140 -3.93 3.62 6.29
N HIS A 141 -3.87 4.91 6.67
CA HIS A 141 -2.60 5.59 6.95
C HIS A 141 -1.95 5.12 8.25
N PHE A 142 -2.75 4.74 9.23
CA PHE A 142 -2.23 4.10 10.45
C PHE A 142 -1.60 2.73 10.12
N ALA A 143 -2.29 1.91 9.34
CA ALA A 143 -1.76 0.64 8.85
C ALA A 143 -0.49 0.83 7.99
N ASP A 144 -0.38 1.93 7.23
CA ASP A 144 0.82 2.28 6.47
C ASP A 144 2.06 2.47 7.36
N ILE A 145 1.89 3.04 8.54
CA ILE A 145 2.99 3.18 9.51
C ILE A 145 3.29 1.83 10.16
N CYS A 146 2.25 1.11 10.60
CA CYS A 146 2.40 -0.17 11.28
C CYS A 146 3.17 -1.19 10.42
N ARG A 147 2.92 -1.26 9.09
CA ARG A 147 3.62 -2.18 8.19
C ARG A 147 5.12 -1.91 8.12
N LEU A 148 5.53 -0.63 8.15
CA LEU A 148 6.96 -0.29 8.15
C LEU A 148 7.61 -0.66 9.48
N GLU A 149 6.95 -0.40 10.61
CA GLU A 149 7.46 -0.76 11.93
C GLU A 149 7.60 -2.27 12.10
N LEU A 150 6.58 -3.04 11.72
CA LEU A 150 6.62 -4.50 11.75
C LEU A 150 7.78 -5.04 10.94
N LEU A 151 7.90 -4.63 9.69
CA LEU A 151 8.95 -5.12 8.80
C LEU A 151 10.34 -4.64 9.21
N TYR A 152 10.49 -3.43 9.74
CA TYR A 152 11.77 -2.92 10.22
C TYR A 152 12.28 -3.74 11.43
N ARG A 153 11.40 -4.04 12.37
CA ARG A 153 11.73 -4.76 13.61
C ARG A 153 11.91 -6.26 13.42
N HIS A 154 11.10 -6.86 12.58
CA HIS A 154 10.98 -8.32 12.50
C HIS A 154 11.45 -8.88 11.15
N GLY A 155 11.54 -8.05 10.11
CA GLY A 155 11.65 -8.53 8.74
C GLY A 155 10.40 -9.30 8.31
N GLY A 156 10.41 -9.88 7.12
CA GLY A 156 9.31 -10.69 6.63
C GLY A 156 8.62 -10.09 5.41
N VAL A 157 7.36 -10.43 5.21
CA VAL A 157 6.50 -9.93 4.13
C VAL A 157 5.26 -9.31 4.75
N TRP A 158 4.92 -8.10 4.34
CA TRP A 158 3.61 -7.52 4.57
C TRP A 158 2.68 -7.88 3.41
N MET A 159 1.47 -8.28 3.73
CA MET A 159 0.36 -8.42 2.80
C MET A 159 -0.89 -7.76 3.39
N ASP A 160 -1.55 -6.89 2.61
CA ASP A 160 -2.85 -6.36 3.05
C ASP A 160 -3.86 -7.50 3.24
N GLY A 161 -4.80 -7.35 4.17
CA GLY A 161 -5.88 -8.31 4.37
C GLY A 161 -6.79 -8.55 3.15
N THR A 162 -6.55 -7.84 2.07
CA THR A 162 -7.25 -7.98 0.77
C THR A 162 -6.35 -8.55 -0.34
N ASP A 163 -5.22 -9.12 0.00
CA ASP A 163 -4.32 -9.77 -0.96
C ASP A 163 -4.57 -11.28 -0.96
N TYR A 164 -5.00 -11.82 -2.08
CA TYR A 164 -5.25 -13.25 -2.24
C TYR A 164 -4.00 -13.96 -2.75
N LEU A 165 -3.61 -15.03 -2.10
CA LEU A 165 -2.41 -15.82 -2.41
C LEU A 165 -2.82 -17.21 -2.91
N ASP A 166 -2.42 -17.58 -4.13
CA ASP A 166 -2.74 -18.86 -4.74
C ASP A 166 -1.58 -19.86 -4.70
N THR A 167 -0.36 -19.38 -4.71
CA THR A 167 0.87 -20.19 -4.78
C THR A 167 1.86 -19.80 -3.68
N PRO A 168 2.79 -20.67 -3.29
CA PRO A 168 3.83 -20.36 -2.33
C PRO A 168 4.68 -19.16 -2.76
N LEU A 169 5.07 -18.33 -1.77
CA LEU A 169 6.01 -17.24 -2.02
C LEU A 169 7.38 -17.81 -2.41
N PRO A 170 7.99 -17.36 -3.52
CA PRO A 170 9.20 -17.97 -4.07
C PRO A 170 10.43 -17.71 -3.19
N ALA A 171 11.42 -18.59 -3.29
CA ALA A 171 12.63 -18.53 -2.48
C ALA A 171 13.37 -17.19 -2.63
N TRP A 172 13.50 -16.67 -3.87
CA TRP A 172 14.19 -15.39 -4.12
C TRP A 172 13.61 -14.23 -3.33
N LEU A 173 12.28 -14.24 -3.06
CA LEU A 173 11.63 -13.18 -2.30
C LEU A 173 12.14 -13.16 -0.85
N TRP A 174 12.35 -14.34 -0.26
CA TRP A 174 12.86 -14.45 1.11
C TRP A 174 14.33 -14.07 1.21
N GLU A 175 15.09 -14.19 0.13
CA GLU A 175 16.49 -13.81 0.03
C GLU A 175 16.67 -12.31 -0.23
N ALA A 176 15.66 -11.64 -0.79
CA ALA A 176 15.71 -10.22 -1.07
C ALA A 176 15.79 -9.38 0.22
N ASP A 177 16.65 -8.36 0.24
CA ASP A 177 16.70 -7.38 1.33
C ASP A 177 15.46 -6.50 1.36
N PHE A 178 14.95 -6.16 0.16
CA PHE A 178 13.77 -5.36 0.00
C PHE A 178 13.09 -5.65 -1.34
N PHE A 179 11.77 -5.65 -1.35
CA PHE A 179 11.00 -5.73 -2.57
C PHE A 179 9.63 -5.08 -2.41
N VAL A 180 9.23 -4.31 -3.41
CA VAL A 180 7.88 -3.80 -3.64
C VAL A 180 7.56 -3.88 -5.13
N TYR A 181 6.30 -4.02 -5.48
CA TYR A 181 5.90 -3.88 -6.87
C TYR A 181 6.01 -2.44 -7.34
N LEU A 182 6.49 -2.25 -8.56
CA LEU A 182 6.48 -0.97 -9.24
C LEU A 182 5.08 -0.63 -9.74
N GLY A 183 4.78 0.66 -9.80
CA GLY A 183 3.54 1.15 -10.39
C GLY A 183 3.39 0.70 -11.84
N GLY A 184 2.17 0.29 -12.20
CA GLY A 184 1.82 -0.15 -13.53
C GLY A 184 0.88 0.81 -14.25
N ASP A 185 0.42 0.39 -15.44
CA ASP A 185 -0.45 1.18 -16.29
C ASP A 185 -1.92 1.18 -15.83
N ARG A 186 -2.37 0.18 -15.07
CA ARG A 186 -3.78 0.04 -14.61
C ARG A 186 -4.23 1.18 -13.73
N LEU A 187 -3.37 1.66 -12.85
CA LEU A 187 -3.64 2.81 -11.99
C LEU A 187 -3.30 4.15 -12.67
N ARG A 188 -3.40 4.21 -14.01
CA ARG A 188 -3.14 5.42 -14.79
C ARG A 188 -3.94 6.60 -14.26
N GLY A 189 -3.24 7.58 -13.69
CA GLY A 189 -3.81 8.79 -13.11
C GLY A 189 -3.88 8.83 -11.59
N ALA A 190 -3.64 7.72 -10.87
CA ALA A 190 -3.26 7.72 -9.47
C ALA A 190 -1.74 7.83 -9.35
N TYR A 191 -1.23 8.21 -8.18
CA TYR A 191 0.20 8.07 -7.89
C TYR A 191 0.55 6.59 -7.84
N SER A 192 1.54 6.17 -8.63
CA SER A 192 1.88 4.77 -8.78
C SER A 192 3.38 4.56 -8.97
N GLY A 193 4.19 5.19 -8.10
CA GLY A 193 5.62 4.92 -8.06
C GLY A 193 5.89 3.48 -7.60
N ILE A 194 5.27 3.10 -6.50
CA ILE A 194 5.33 1.74 -5.94
C ILE A 194 3.95 1.33 -5.42
N GLN A 195 3.76 0.02 -5.24
CA GLN A 195 2.63 -0.55 -4.52
C GLN A 195 3.04 -0.83 -3.07
N ASN A 196 2.20 -0.51 -2.09
CA ASN A 196 2.50 -0.70 -0.67
C ASN A 196 1.64 -1.77 0.03
N CYS A 197 0.76 -2.44 -0.69
CA CYS A 197 -0.04 -3.53 -0.13
C CYS A 197 0.77 -4.83 0.04
N PHE A 198 1.86 -4.99 -0.72
CA PHE A 198 2.79 -6.09 -0.63
C PHE A 198 4.21 -5.55 -0.53
N ILE A 199 4.88 -5.82 0.61
CA ILE A 199 6.24 -5.35 0.88
C ILE A 199 7.04 -6.52 1.45
N ARG A 200 8.19 -6.83 0.85
CA ARG A 200 9.21 -7.67 1.48
C ARG A 200 10.31 -6.78 2.05
N ALA A 201 10.74 -7.07 3.28
CA ALA A 201 11.97 -6.49 3.81
C ALA A 201 12.69 -7.49 4.71
N ALA A 202 14.01 -7.54 4.65
CA ALA A 202 14.83 -8.12 5.69
C ALA A 202 14.76 -7.25 6.95
N LYS A 203 14.96 -7.83 8.13
CA LYS A 203 15.04 -7.06 9.38
C LYS A 203 16.19 -6.06 9.27
N GLY A 204 15.91 -4.80 9.57
CA GLY A 204 16.90 -3.72 9.43
C GLY A 204 17.20 -3.31 7.99
N SER A 205 16.38 -3.70 7.00
CA SER A 205 16.55 -3.29 5.61
C SER A 205 16.73 -1.78 5.50
N TYR A 206 17.79 -1.36 4.79
CA TYR A 206 18.12 0.06 4.68
C TYR A 206 17.07 0.86 3.90
N LEU A 207 16.55 0.32 2.78
CA LEU A 207 15.48 0.96 2.02
C LEU A 207 14.21 1.14 2.87
N LEU A 208 13.87 0.14 3.68
CA LEU A 208 12.73 0.24 4.59
C LEU A 208 12.99 1.28 5.69
N LYS A 209 14.19 1.32 6.26
CA LYS A 209 14.61 2.31 7.27
C LYS A 209 14.48 3.73 6.74
N VAL A 210 14.99 3.99 5.55
CA VAL A 210 14.91 5.28 4.87
C VAL A 210 13.46 5.70 4.62
N TRP A 211 12.62 4.77 4.16
CA TRP A 211 11.18 5.02 3.98
C TRP A 211 10.47 5.34 5.30
N ARG A 212 10.75 4.53 6.33
CA ARG A 212 10.21 4.69 7.68
C ARG A 212 10.52 6.07 8.26
N GLU A 213 11.77 6.53 8.18
CA GLU A 213 12.18 7.83 8.71
C GLU A 213 11.43 8.99 8.01
N ALA A 214 11.25 8.93 6.70
CA ALA A 214 10.47 9.93 5.99
C ALA A 214 8.99 9.94 6.40
N VAL A 215 8.39 8.75 6.62
CA VAL A 215 7.01 8.61 7.06
C VAL A 215 6.83 9.12 8.49
N LEU A 216 7.73 8.78 9.40
CA LEU A 216 7.69 9.27 10.78
C LEU A 216 7.87 10.79 10.84
N ALA A 217 8.84 11.34 10.10
CA ALA A 217 9.05 12.79 10.01
C ALA A 217 7.81 13.52 9.47
N TYR A 218 7.09 12.92 8.54
CA TYR A 218 5.83 13.47 8.05
C TYR A 218 4.76 13.49 9.14
N TRP A 219 4.48 12.34 9.75
CA TRP A 219 3.41 12.23 10.75
C TRP A 219 3.74 12.87 12.10
N GLU A 220 5.00 13.18 12.37
CA GLU A 220 5.37 14.05 13.50
C GLU A 220 4.82 15.47 13.31
N LYS A 221 4.93 16.01 12.10
CA LYS A 221 4.60 17.42 11.78
C LYS A 221 3.20 17.64 11.22
N GLU A 222 2.62 16.63 10.58
CA GLU A 222 1.34 16.71 9.88
C GLU A 222 0.23 15.98 10.62
N ASP A 223 -0.95 16.59 10.69
CA ASP A 223 -2.12 16.03 11.38
C ASP A 223 -3.06 15.26 10.45
N SER A 224 -2.81 15.30 9.16
CA SER A 224 -3.60 14.57 8.17
C SER A 224 -2.79 14.29 6.91
N ALA A 225 -3.18 13.27 6.14
CA ALA A 225 -2.56 13.00 4.86
C ALA A 225 -2.85 14.12 3.85
N VAL A 226 -1.82 14.56 3.12
CA VAL A 226 -1.95 15.52 2.02
C VAL A 226 -2.58 14.87 0.79
N ASP A 227 -2.36 13.58 0.62
CA ASP A 227 -2.92 12.75 -0.45
C ASP A 227 -3.14 11.33 0.07
N TYR A 228 -4.02 10.56 -0.56
CA TYR A 228 -4.24 9.15 -0.21
C TYR A 228 -2.97 8.31 -0.36
N PHE A 229 -2.14 8.62 -1.36
CA PHE A 229 -0.90 7.92 -1.66
C PHE A 229 0.34 8.54 -1.00
N VAL A 230 0.16 9.34 0.05
CA VAL A 230 1.27 10.02 0.75
C VAL A 230 2.38 9.06 1.18
N HIS A 231 2.02 7.86 1.58
CA HIS A 231 2.97 6.83 1.99
C HIS A 231 3.93 6.42 0.87
N GLN A 232 3.40 6.13 -0.32
CA GLN A 232 4.21 5.81 -1.50
C GLN A 232 4.98 7.04 -2.00
N MET A 233 4.40 8.23 -1.91
CA MET A 233 5.07 9.48 -2.29
C MET A 233 6.27 9.77 -1.39
N LEU A 234 6.15 9.49 -0.09
CA LEU A 234 7.25 9.62 0.87
C LEU A 234 8.40 8.65 0.58
N PHE A 235 8.10 7.43 0.12
CA PHE A 235 9.14 6.53 -0.37
C PHE A 235 9.93 7.17 -1.52
N GLY A 236 9.24 7.69 -2.53
CA GLY A 236 9.88 8.36 -3.66
C GLY A 236 10.72 9.58 -3.22
N ALA A 237 10.20 10.39 -2.30
CA ALA A 237 10.92 11.55 -1.77
C ALA A 237 12.18 11.13 -0.97
N ALA A 238 12.09 10.05 -0.17
CA ALA A 238 13.19 9.52 0.62
C ALA A 238 14.30 8.93 -0.26
N VAL A 239 13.93 8.11 -1.25
CA VAL A 239 14.88 7.55 -2.24
C VAL A 239 15.57 8.67 -3.03
N ALA A 240 14.83 9.69 -3.46
CA ALA A 240 15.40 10.83 -4.18
C ALA A 240 16.37 11.68 -3.34
N ALA A 241 16.21 11.69 -2.02
CA ALA A 241 17.07 12.44 -1.10
C ALA A 241 18.30 11.66 -0.62
N ASN A 242 18.34 10.34 -0.82
CA ASN A 242 19.37 9.44 -0.30
C ASN A 242 20.03 8.65 -1.42
N PRO A 243 21.26 8.99 -1.84
CA PRO A 243 21.95 8.32 -2.96
C PRO A 243 22.14 6.82 -2.75
N ARG A 244 22.40 6.37 -1.52
CA ARG A 244 22.56 4.95 -1.21
C ARG A 244 21.24 4.20 -1.37
N ALA A 245 20.12 4.76 -0.87
CA ALA A 245 18.80 4.19 -1.07
C ALA A 245 18.43 4.16 -2.56
N ALA A 246 18.78 5.19 -3.33
CA ALA A 246 18.56 5.22 -4.77
C ALA A 246 19.31 4.08 -5.50
N ALA A 247 20.56 3.82 -5.13
CA ALA A 247 21.34 2.70 -5.68
C ALA A 247 20.69 1.34 -5.36
N LEU A 248 20.34 1.10 -4.11
CA LEU A 248 19.68 -0.15 -3.68
C LEU A 248 18.31 -0.34 -4.34
N TYR A 249 17.55 0.74 -4.51
CA TYR A 249 16.26 0.70 -5.20
C TYR A 249 16.41 0.35 -6.69
N ALA A 250 17.47 0.83 -7.33
CA ALA A 250 17.76 0.49 -8.73
C ALA A 250 18.19 -0.98 -8.92
N GLU A 251 18.76 -1.62 -7.89
CA GLU A 251 19.14 -3.04 -7.89
C GLU A 251 17.99 -3.99 -7.54
N MET A 252 16.86 -3.46 -7.00
CA MET A 252 15.71 -4.25 -6.61
C MET A 252 15.05 -4.94 -7.83
N PRO A 253 14.54 -6.18 -7.71
CA PRO A 253 13.77 -6.82 -8.77
C PRO A 253 12.62 -5.95 -9.28
N ALA A 254 12.56 -5.69 -10.59
CA ALA A 254 11.60 -4.77 -11.21
C ALA A 254 10.36 -5.52 -11.70
N LEU A 255 9.39 -5.78 -10.82
CA LEU A 255 8.09 -6.33 -11.18
C LEU A 255 7.01 -5.25 -11.14
N VAL A 256 6.20 -5.14 -12.21
CA VAL A 256 5.08 -4.20 -12.27
C VAL A 256 3.81 -4.80 -11.67
N GLN A 257 2.98 -3.97 -11.07
CA GLN A 257 1.78 -4.41 -10.33
C GLN A 257 0.60 -4.87 -11.23
N ASP A 258 0.61 -4.59 -12.52
CA ASP A 258 -0.56 -4.86 -13.38
C ASP A 258 -1.08 -6.30 -13.30
N PRO A 259 -0.24 -7.35 -13.29
CA PRO A 259 -0.70 -8.72 -13.11
C PRO A 259 -1.36 -9.01 -11.76
N THR A 260 -1.09 -8.22 -10.72
CA THR A 260 -1.69 -8.42 -9.39
C THR A 260 -3.15 -7.98 -9.30
N HIS A 261 -3.70 -7.34 -10.34
CA HIS A 261 -5.05 -6.76 -10.34
C HIS A 261 -6.01 -7.44 -11.32
N VAL A 262 -5.71 -8.67 -11.75
CA VAL A 262 -6.52 -9.36 -12.78
C VAL A 262 -7.69 -10.10 -12.14
N LEU A 263 -7.46 -10.93 -11.13
CA LEU A 263 -8.48 -11.82 -10.56
C LEU A 263 -9.75 -11.06 -10.16
N TRP A 264 -9.61 -10.03 -9.35
CA TRP A 264 -10.78 -9.37 -8.79
C TRP A 264 -11.42 -8.37 -9.76
N TYR A 265 -10.60 -7.59 -10.46
CA TYR A 265 -11.11 -6.51 -11.30
C TYR A 265 -11.60 -6.94 -12.68
N GLU A 266 -11.24 -8.16 -13.12
CA GLU A 266 -11.66 -8.66 -14.44
C GLU A 266 -12.46 -9.96 -14.35
N TRP A 267 -12.26 -10.76 -13.30
CA TRP A 267 -12.80 -12.13 -13.24
C TRP A 267 -13.75 -12.35 -12.06
N ALA A 268 -13.85 -11.51 -11.06
CA ALA A 268 -14.71 -11.74 -9.90
C ALA A 268 -16.14 -12.17 -10.26
N ASP A 269 -16.74 -11.56 -11.28
CA ASP A 269 -18.11 -11.82 -11.76
C ASP A 269 -18.19 -12.84 -12.91
N LYS A 270 -17.10 -13.49 -13.29
CA LYS A 270 -17.10 -14.51 -14.36
C LYS A 270 -17.36 -15.89 -13.76
N PRO A 271 -17.89 -16.85 -14.57
CA PRO A 271 -18.03 -18.23 -14.14
C PRO A 271 -16.71 -18.80 -13.62
N TYR A 272 -16.77 -19.48 -12.49
CA TYR A 272 -15.59 -20.07 -11.86
C TYR A 272 -15.02 -21.22 -12.69
N ASP A 273 -13.71 -21.24 -12.80
CA ASP A 273 -12.91 -22.31 -13.38
C ASP A 273 -11.57 -22.38 -12.63
N GLU A 274 -11.25 -23.51 -12.05
CA GLU A 274 -10.07 -23.68 -11.20
C GLU A 274 -8.75 -23.55 -11.98
N ALA A 275 -8.67 -24.12 -13.18
CA ALA A 275 -7.48 -23.99 -14.02
C ALA A 275 -7.26 -22.53 -14.43
N ARG A 276 -8.35 -21.82 -14.66
CA ARG A 276 -8.32 -20.38 -14.95
C ARG A 276 -7.86 -19.56 -13.74
N LEU A 277 -8.29 -19.90 -12.52
CA LEU A 277 -7.81 -19.25 -11.30
C LEU A 277 -6.28 -19.31 -11.21
N HIS A 278 -5.72 -20.52 -11.34
CA HIS A 278 -4.27 -20.70 -11.31
C HIS A 278 -3.56 -19.96 -12.45
N ALA A 279 -4.12 -19.97 -13.66
CA ALA A 279 -3.54 -19.24 -14.79
C ALA A 279 -3.53 -17.71 -14.58
N ILE A 280 -4.55 -17.16 -13.92
CA ILE A 280 -4.62 -15.74 -13.57
C ILE A 280 -3.60 -15.39 -12.48
N CYS A 281 -3.43 -16.25 -11.50
CA CYS A 281 -2.56 -16.00 -10.36
C CYS A 281 -1.07 -16.22 -10.68
N ALA A 282 -0.74 -17.13 -11.59
CA ALA A 282 0.65 -17.51 -11.91
C ALA A 282 1.60 -16.36 -12.29
N PRO A 283 1.18 -15.29 -13.00
CA PRO A 283 2.09 -14.18 -13.35
C PRO A 283 2.43 -13.23 -12.22
N ALA A 284 1.83 -13.37 -11.03
CA ALA A 284 2.00 -12.44 -9.92
C ALA A 284 2.14 -13.19 -8.59
N LEU A 285 2.82 -12.59 -7.61
CA LEU A 285 2.98 -13.20 -6.29
C LEU A 285 1.66 -13.26 -5.50
N PHE A 286 0.70 -12.40 -5.81
CA PHE A 286 -0.61 -12.33 -5.16
C PHE A 286 -1.62 -11.65 -6.09
N GLN A 287 -2.89 -11.67 -5.74
CA GLN A 287 -3.95 -10.92 -6.42
C GLN A 287 -4.60 -9.93 -5.47
N LYS A 288 -4.57 -8.64 -5.82
CA LYS A 288 -5.26 -7.59 -5.09
C LYS A 288 -6.75 -7.69 -5.27
N THR A 289 -7.49 -7.69 -4.16
CA THR A 289 -8.95 -7.72 -4.15
C THR A 289 -9.52 -6.44 -3.51
N ASP A 290 -10.85 -6.27 -3.60
CA ASP A 290 -11.55 -5.14 -2.99
C ASP A 290 -12.91 -5.60 -2.42
N TYR A 291 -13.02 -5.59 -1.08
CA TYR A 291 -14.23 -6.01 -0.35
C TYR A 291 -15.39 -5.01 -0.46
N LYS A 292 -15.17 -3.83 -1.04
CA LYS A 292 -16.19 -2.80 -1.21
C LYS A 292 -16.98 -2.93 -2.52
N THR A 293 -16.56 -3.84 -3.40
CA THR A 293 -17.24 -4.08 -4.68
C THR A 293 -18.55 -4.86 -4.49
N ASP A 294 -19.45 -4.75 -5.46
CA ASP A 294 -20.69 -5.53 -5.49
C ASP A 294 -20.43 -7.03 -5.56
N ALA A 295 -19.40 -7.44 -6.30
CA ALA A 295 -18.95 -8.84 -6.36
C ALA A 295 -18.58 -9.39 -4.96
N ALA A 296 -18.03 -8.57 -4.06
CA ALA A 296 -17.71 -8.99 -2.70
C ALA A 296 -18.93 -9.01 -1.77
N ARG A 297 -19.89 -8.06 -1.96
CA ARG A 297 -21.06 -7.90 -1.10
C ARG A 297 -22.20 -8.82 -1.44
N SER A 298 -22.40 -9.07 -2.73
CA SER A 298 -23.50 -9.85 -3.28
C SER A 298 -23.03 -10.64 -4.50
N PRO A 299 -22.16 -11.65 -4.31
CA PRO A 299 -21.59 -12.42 -5.41
C PRO A 299 -22.68 -13.21 -6.12
N ARG A 300 -22.61 -13.25 -7.45
CA ARG A 300 -23.55 -14.04 -8.28
C ARG A 300 -23.18 -15.52 -8.20
N PRO A 301 -24.16 -16.42 -8.11
CA PRO A 301 -23.93 -17.85 -8.02
C PRO A 301 -22.99 -18.40 -9.13
N GLY A 302 -22.06 -19.27 -8.75
CA GLY A 302 -21.13 -19.92 -9.67
C GLY A 302 -20.01 -19.05 -10.22
N THR A 303 -19.85 -17.79 -9.74
CA THR A 303 -18.75 -16.91 -10.14
C THR A 303 -17.51 -17.12 -9.27
N PHE A 304 -16.35 -16.57 -9.70
CA PHE A 304 -15.12 -16.56 -8.88
C PHE A 304 -15.38 -15.99 -7.48
N ALA A 305 -16.05 -14.85 -7.39
CA ALA A 305 -16.38 -14.25 -6.11
C ALA A 305 -17.26 -15.18 -5.25
N ASP A 306 -18.26 -15.83 -5.83
CA ASP A 306 -19.14 -16.76 -5.12
C ASP A 306 -18.38 -17.93 -4.51
N ILE A 307 -17.60 -18.62 -5.33
CA ILE A 307 -16.86 -19.81 -4.90
C ILE A 307 -15.77 -19.47 -3.89
N LEU A 308 -15.00 -18.39 -4.11
CA LEU A 308 -13.94 -17.99 -3.19
C LEU A 308 -14.47 -17.51 -1.83
N LEU A 309 -15.68 -16.94 -1.78
CA LEU A 309 -16.27 -16.41 -0.56
C LEU A 309 -17.17 -17.41 0.19
N ALA A 310 -17.66 -18.46 -0.48
CA ALA A 310 -18.62 -19.42 0.09
C ALA A 310 -18.23 -19.97 1.48
N PRO A 311 -16.96 -20.33 1.76
CA PRO A 311 -16.57 -20.86 3.08
C PRO A 311 -16.58 -19.83 4.21
N TYR A 312 -16.73 -18.54 3.93
CA TYR A 312 -16.52 -17.42 4.87
C TYR A 312 -17.75 -16.53 5.08
N ARG A 313 -18.87 -16.89 4.45
CA ARG A 313 -20.17 -16.19 4.60
C ARG A 313 -20.92 -16.58 5.85
#